data_3d345f4c075428c3dbf4f11f47a6d277
#
_entry.id   3d345f4c075428c3dbf4f11f47a6d277
#
_cell.length_a   1.000
_cell.length_b   1.000
_cell.length_c   1.000
_cell.angle_alpha   90.00
_cell.angle_beta   90.00
_cell.angle_gamma   90.00
#
_symmetry.space_group_name_H-M   'P 1'
#
loop_
_entity.id
_entity.type
_entity.pdbx_description
1 polymer ?
#
loop_
_entity_poly.entity_id
_entity_poly.type
_entity_poly.pdbx_seq_one_letter_code
_entity_poly.pdbx_strand_id
1 'polypeptide(L)'
;MNPFQLSRNTTLLSDAVTEKAVEFACERFRRDMEKTLTDIVKNRNRIILCKKDLKPEQYELEVTEQEITIYGADARSFIYALNYLSETYLGVL
;
A
#
# COMPACT_ATOMS: atom_id res chain seq x y z
N MET A 1 6.91 -16.94 -4.09
CA MET A 1 7.55 -16.24 -2.95
C MET A 1 7.32 -14.74 -3.09
N ASN A 2 6.95 -14.08 -2.00
CA ASN A 2 6.78 -12.64 -2.02
C ASN A 2 8.09 -11.96 -1.61
N PRO A 3 8.76 -11.26 -2.52
CA PRO A 3 10.07 -10.67 -2.22
C PRO A 3 10.00 -9.42 -1.34
N PHE A 4 8.84 -8.80 -1.23
CA PHE A 4 8.69 -7.57 -0.46
C PHE A 4 8.40 -7.88 1.01
N GLN A 5 9.18 -7.29 1.91
CA GLN A 5 8.96 -7.43 3.35
C GLN A 5 8.36 -6.14 3.90
N LEU A 6 7.09 -6.16 4.25
CA LEU A 6 6.46 -5.02 4.93
C LEU A 6 7.03 -4.93 6.35
N SER A 7 7.47 -3.76 6.73
CA SER A 7 8.08 -3.53 8.02
C SER A 7 7.62 -2.20 8.60
N ARG A 8 7.95 -1.96 9.86
CA ARG A 8 7.53 -0.74 10.56
C ARG A 8 8.07 0.54 9.89
N ASN A 9 9.22 0.44 9.24
CA ASN A 9 9.82 1.59 8.55
C ASN A 9 9.57 1.62 7.04
N THR A 10 8.64 0.81 6.54
CA THR A 10 8.19 0.93 5.15
C THR A 10 7.51 2.28 4.97
N THR A 11 7.88 3.01 3.91
CA THR A 11 7.28 4.30 3.60
C THR A 11 6.11 4.12 2.65
N LEU A 12 4.98 4.74 2.96
CA LEU A 12 3.82 4.77 2.07
C LEU A 12 3.72 6.15 1.44
N LEU A 13 3.94 6.22 0.12
CA LEU A 13 3.93 7.45 -0.66
C LEU A 13 2.63 7.55 -1.45
N SER A 14 1.84 8.57 -1.16
CA SER A 14 0.53 8.78 -1.77
C SER A 14 0.39 10.15 -2.44
N ASP A 15 1.51 10.80 -2.75
CA ASP A 15 1.50 12.19 -3.24
C ASP A 15 0.76 12.36 -4.57
N ALA A 16 0.72 11.31 -5.40
CA ALA A 16 0.04 11.35 -6.69
C ALA A 16 -1.47 11.21 -6.57
N VAL A 17 -2.00 10.91 -5.39
CA VAL A 17 -3.43 10.65 -5.15
C VAL A 17 -3.89 11.51 -3.98
N THR A 18 -4.79 12.44 -4.26
CA THR A 18 -5.19 13.47 -3.30
C THR A 18 -6.61 13.33 -2.76
N GLU A 19 -7.38 12.35 -3.20
CA GLU A 19 -8.73 12.14 -2.70
C GLU A 19 -8.72 11.80 -1.21
N LYS A 20 -9.59 12.45 -0.43
CA LYS A 20 -9.65 12.26 1.02
C LYS A 20 -9.90 10.83 1.45
N ALA A 21 -10.74 10.11 0.71
CA ALA A 21 -11.02 8.71 1.03
C ALA A 21 -9.73 7.86 0.97
N VAL A 22 -8.84 8.15 0.02
CA VAL A 22 -7.55 7.48 -0.10
C VAL A 22 -6.62 7.90 1.03
N GLU A 23 -6.62 9.17 1.40
CA GLU A 23 -5.83 9.65 2.53
C GLU A 23 -6.19 8.93 3.82
N PHE A 24 -7.49 8.77 4.09
CA PHE A 24 -7.94 8.01 5.26
C PHE A 24 -7.50 6.55 5.21
N ALA A 25 -7.60 5.93 4.04
CA ALA A 25 -7.16 4.55 3.87
C ALA A 25 -5.65 4.41 4.11
N CYS A 26 -4.85 5.36 3.64
CA CYS A 26 -3.41 5.39 3.87
C CYS A 26 -3.07 5.59 5.35
N GLU A 27 -3.75 6.48 6.03
CA GLU A 27 -3.55 6.71 7.46
C GLU A 27 -3.89 5.46 8.27
N ARG A 28 -4.99 4.80 7.91
CA ARG A 28 -5.40 3.56 8.55
C ARG A 28 -4.35 2.48 8.33
N PHE A 29 -3.84 2.37 7.11
CA PHE A 29 -2.80 1.39 6.78
C PHE A 29 -1.52 1.66 7.59
N ARG A 30 -1.08 2.91 7.68
CA ARG A 30 0.08 3.30 8.49
C ARG A 30 -0.11 2.96 9.96
N ARG A 31 -1.29 3.22 10.48
CA ARG A 31 -1.63 2.91 11.87
C ARG A 31 -1.59 1.40 12.14
N ASP A 32 -2.15 0.63 11.22
CA ASP A 32 -2.14 -0.82 11.33
C ASP A 32 -0.71 -1.38 11.26
N MET A 33 0.15 -0.81 10.43
CA MET A 33 1.56 -1.17 10.39
C MET A 33 2.23 -0.94 11.74
N GLU A 34 2.02 0.22 12.34
CA GLU A 34 2.62 0.57 13.64
C GLU A 34 2.16 -0.36 14.75
N LYS A 35 0.89 -0.78 14.72
CA LYS A 35 0.33 -1.68 15.74
C LYS A 35 0.79 -3.13 15.58
N THR A 36 1.00 -3.56 14.34
CA THR A 36 1.19 -4.97 14.01
C THR A 36 2.66 -5.34 13.85
N LEU A 37 3.45 -4.42 13.30
CA LEU A 37 4.84 -4.70 12.94
C LEU A 37 5.82 -4.10 13.95
N THR A 38 6.82 -4.90 14.30
CA THR A 38 7.91 -4.46 15.19
C THR A 38 9.24 -4.44 14.47
N ASP A 39 9.35 -5.17 13.37
CA ASP A 39 10.60 -5.31 12.63
C ASP A 39 10.91 -4.09 11.77
N ILE A 40 12.21 -3.84 11.61
CA ILE A 40 12.72 -2.78 10.76
C ILE A 40 13.62 -3.43 9.71
N VAL A 41 13.40 -3.09 8.43
CA VAL A 41 14.29 -3.56 7.37
C VAL A 41 15.53 -2.68 7.28
N LYS A 42 16.67 -3.29 6.96
CA LYS A 42 17.94 -2.59 6.83
C LYS A 42 17.90 -1.58 5.69
N ASN A 43 17.40 -1.99 4.53
CA ASN A 43 17.21 -1.11 3.38
C ASN A 43 15.74 -0.71 3.33
N ARG A 44 15.45 0.55 3.62
CA ARG A 44 14.09 1.05 3.65
C ARG A 44 13.41 0.82 2.30
N ASN A 45 12.26 0.19 2.34
CA ASN A 45 11.43 -0.04 1.17
C ASN A 45 10.19 0.87 1.20
N ARG A 46 9.38 0.80 0.15
CA ARG A 46 8.26 1.72 0.02
C ARG A 46 7.09 1.12 -0.75
N ILE A 47 5.93 1.70 -0.52
CA ILE A 47 4.70 1.45 -1.28
C ILE A 47 4.33 2.77 -1.94
N ILE A 48 4.09 2.76 -3.25
CA ILE A 48 3.77 3.96 -4.02
C ILE A 48 2.42 3.79 -4.68
N LEU A 49 1.60 4.84 -4.62
CA LEU A 49 0.30 4.89 -5.30
C LEU A 49 0.45 5.71 -6.58
N CYS A 50 0.06 5.11 -7.71
CA CYS A 50 0.10 5.75 -9.02
C CYS A 50 -1.22 5.58 -9.73
N LYS A 51 -1.75 6.66 -10.32
CA LYS A 51 -2.94 6.55 -11.16
C LYS A 51 -2.59 5.93 -12.50
N LYS A 52 -3.48 5.10 -13.01
CA LYS A 52 -3.33 4.43 -14.30
C LYS A 52 -4.70 4.32 -14.96
N ASP A 53 -4.72 4.35 -16.29
CA ASP A 53 -5.95 4.19 -17.07
C ASP A 53 -6.38 2.73 -17.07
N LEU A 54 -7.17 2.36 -16.09
CA LEU A 54 -7.72 1.03 -15.89
C LEU A 54 -9.24 1.14 -15.84
N LYS A 55 -9.91 -0.01 -15.83
CA LYS A 55 -11.37 -0.04 -15.62
C LYS A 55 -11.72 0.45 -14.21
N PRO A 56 -12.93 1.01 -14.01
CA PRO A 56 -13.34 1.47 -12.68
C PRO A 56 -13.12 0.41 -11.61
N GLU A 57 -12.63 0.84 -10.45
CA GLU A 57 -12.37 0.00 -9.28
C GLU A 57 -11.24 -1.01 -9.45
N GLN A 58 -10.62 -1.06 -10.62
CA GLN A 58 -9.54 -2.01 -10.91
C GLN A 58 -8.21 -1.47 -10.39
N TYR A 59 -7.36 -2.37 -9.90
CA TYR A 59 -5.98 -2.04 -9.54
C TYR A 59 -5.03 -3.12 -10.01
N GLU A 60 -3.76 -2.74 -10.13
CA GLU A 60 -2.65 -3.64 -10.44
C GLU A 60 -1.53 -3.42 -9.41
N LEU A 61 -0.81 -4.48 -9.11
CA LEU A 61 0.33 -4.42 -8.20
C LEU A 61 1.60 -4.85 -8.91
N GLU A 62 2.66 -4.08 -8.71
CA GLU A 62 3.99 -4.44 -9.16
C GLU A 62 4.87 -4.54 -7.93
N VAL A 63 5.39 -5.73 -7.66
CA VAL A 63 6.09 -6.03 -6.41
C VAL A 63 7.53 -6.39 -6.67
N THR A 64 8.44 -5.68 -6.00
CA THR A 64 9.88 -5.99 -5.97
C THR A 64 10.32 -6.03 -4.51
N GLU A 65 11.59 -6.34 -4.25
CA GLU A 65 12.13 -6.30 -2.89
C GLU A 65 12.05 -4.91 -2.25
N GLN A 66 12.21 -3.86 -3.06
CA GLN A 66 12.30 -2.49 -2.57
C GLN A 66 10.99 -1.73 -2.65
N GLU A 67 10.04 -2.21 -3.45
CA GLU A 67 8.90 -1.38 -3.78
C GLU A 67 7.68 -2.19 -4.17
N ILE A 68 6.52 -1.77 -3.66
CA ILE A 68 5.23 -2.16 -4.22
C ILE A 68 4.65 -0.92 -4.86
N THR A 69 4.36 -0.98 -6.16
CA THR A 69 3.64 0.07 -6.84
C THR A 69 2.19 -0.37 -7.00
N ILE A 70 1.27 0.46 -6.49
CA ILE A 70 -0.17 0.25 -6.65
C ILE A 70 -0.63 1.15 -7.79
N TYR A 71 -1.09 0.55 -8.88
CA TYR A 71 -1.73 1.29 -9.98
C TYR A 71 -3.23 1.19 -9.79
N GLY A 72 -3.91 2.33 -9.81
CA GLY A 72 -5.35 2.36 -9.61
C GLY A 72 -6.05 3.33 -10.54
N ALA A 73 -7.28 2.99 -10.92
CA ALA A 73 -8.10 3.81 -11.81
C ALA A 73 -8.74 4.98 -11.05
N ASP A 74 -9.12 4.76 -9.79
CA ASP A 74 -9.89 5.71 -8.98
C ASP A 74 -9.64 5.47 -7.49
N ALA A 75 -10.31 6.24 -6.64
CA ALA A 75 -10.16 6.15 -5.20
C ALA A 75 -10.47 4.74 -4.66
N ARG A 76 -11.51 4.10 -5.18
CA ARG A 76 -11.88 2.76 -4.74
C ARG A 76 -10.82 1.73 -5.06
N SER A 77 -10.14 1.88 -6.22
CA SER A 77 -9.04 1.00 -6.59
C SER A 77 -7.96 0.98 -5.51
N PHE A 78 -7.56 2.16 -5.04
CA PHE A 78 -6.52 2.28 -4.03
C PHE A 78 -6.97 1.74 -2.68
N ILE A 79 -8.23 1.99 -2.29
CA ILE A 79 -8.79 1.47 -1.05
C ILE A 79 -8.79 -0.06 -1.07
N TYR A 80 -9.25 -0.65 -2.16
CA TYR A 80 -9.27 -2.11 -2.30
C TYR A 80 -7.87 -2.70 -2.28
N ALA A 81 -6.92 -2.06 -2.95
CA ALA A 81 -5.53 -2.51 -2.97
C ALA A 81 -4.90 -2.45 -1.57
N LEU A 82 -5.11 -1.37 -0.84
CA LEU A 82 -4.61 -1.24 0.53
C LEU A 82 -5.24 -2.28 1.46
N ASN A 83 -6.52 -2.56 1.30
CA ASN A 83 -7.19 -3.62 2.06
C ASN A 83 -6.58 -4.99 1.74
N TYR A 84 -6.32 -5.26 0.48
CA TYR A 84 -5.66 -6.50 0.06
C TYR A 84 -4.28 -6.63 0.71
N LEU A 85 -3.50 -5.54 0.73
CA LEU A 85 -2.18 -5.55 1.36
C LEU A 85 -2.27 -5.72 2.87
N SER A 86 -3.27 -5.13 3.51
CA SER A 86 -3.50 -5.31 4.94
C SER A 86 -3.78 -6.77 5.28
N GLU A 87 -4.63 -7.43 4.49
CA GLU A 87 -4.91 -8.85 4.68
C GLU A 87 -3.67 -9.71 4.44
N THR A 88 -2.94 -9.41 3.36
CA THR A 88 -1.81 -10.23 2.92
C THR A 88 -0.61 -10.11 3.85
N TYR A 89 -0.28 -8.89 4.28
CA TYR A 89 0.95 -8.62 5.02
C TYR A 89 0.73 -8.43 6.52
N LEU A 90 -0.45 -7.95 6.93
CA LEU A 90 -0.72 -7.64 8.34
C LEU A 90 -1.71 -8.60 8.97
N GLY A 91 -2.43 -9.39 8.18
CA GLY A 91 -3.48 -10.26 8.67
C GLY A 91 -4.69 -9.50 9.21
N VAL A 92 -4.88 -8.27 8.81
CA VAL A 92 -6.00 -7.43 9.24
C VAL A 92 -7.13 -7.54 8.22
N LEU A 93 -8.32 -7.80 8.69
CA LEU A 93 -9.52 -7.93 7.84
C LEU A 93 -10.35 -6.64 7.85
#